data_54bb213add9abae1d1aee59b8c0de54f
#
_entry.id   54bb213add9abae1d1aee59b8c0de54f
#
_cell.length_a   1.000
_cell.length_b   1.000
_cell.length_c   1.000
_cell.angle_alpha   90.00
_cell.angle_beta   90.00
_cell.angle_gamma   90.00
#
_symmetry.space_group_name_H-M   'P 1'
#
loop_
_entity.id
_entity.type
_entity.pdbx_description
1 polymer ?
#
loop_
_entity_poly.entity_id
_entity_poly.type
_entity_poly.pdbx_seq_one_letter_code
_entity_poly.pdbx_strand_id
1 'polypeptide(L)'
;MLTRVFARALAPEVRVCGVAPGPVAVEPGQEERRAAETLLGRIGSPDDVAEAVVFLAGADFVTGTSLFVDGGRHLQSMSARRP
;
A
#
# COMPACT_ATOMS: atom_id res chain seq x y z
N MET A 1 -8.97 -8.58 2.46
CA MET A 1 -9.88 -9.73 2.66
C MET A 1 -10.46 -10.23 1.35
N LEU A 2 -11.17 -9.37 0.61
CA LEU A 2 -11.72 -9.78 -0.69
C LEU A 2 -10.64 -10.14 -1.69
N THR A 3 -9.49 -9.48 -1.63
CA THR A 3 -8.37 -9.79 -2.51
C THR A 3 -8.00 -11.27 -2.43
N ARG A 4 -7.91 -11.79 -1.22
CA ARG A 4 -7.51 -13.19 -1.02
C ARG A 4 -8.59 -14.14 -1.50
N VAL A 5 -9.85 -13.80 -1.25
CA VAL A 5 -10.99 -14.63 -1.67
C VAL A 5 -11.03 -14.73 -3.19
N PHE A 6 -10.96 -13.58 -3.87
CA PHE A 6 -11.00 -13.58 -5.33
C PHE A 6 -9.75 -14.17 -5.96
N ALA A 7 -8.58 -13.96 -5.34
CA ALA A 7 -7.36 -14.58 -5.86
C ALA A 7 -7.47 -16.09 -5.85
N ARG A 8 -8.00 -16.65 -4.76
CA ARG A 8 -8.17 -18.09 -4.65
C ARG A 8 -9.20 -18.61 -5.64
N ALA A 9 -10.30 -17.87 -5.80
CA ALA A 9 -11.40 -18.31 -6.66
C ALA A 9 -11.06 -18.24 -8.14
N LEU A 10 -10.22 -17.30 -8.55
CA LEU A 10 -9.98 -17.00 -9.96
C LEU A 10 -8.65 -17.56 -10.47
N ALA A 11 -7.84 -18.13 -9.61
CA ALA A 11 -6.61 -18.79 -10.03
C ALA A 11 -6.94 -20.05 -10.81
N PRO A 12 -6.11 -20.44 -11.75
CA PRO A 12 -4.89 -19.79 -12.20
C PRO A 12 -5.09 -18.75 -13.32
N GLU A 13 -6.32 -18.55 -13.77
CA GLU A 13 -6.59 -17.72 -14.93
C GLU A 13 -6.40 -16.24 -14.66
N VAL A 14 -6.67 -15.80 -13.42
CA VAL A 14 -6.63 -14.39 -13.07
C VAL A 14 -5.85 -14.23 -11.78
N ARG A 15 -4.90 -13.30 -11.78
CA ARG A 15 -4.23 -12.87 -10.56
C ARG A 15 -5.01 -11.69 -9.97
N VAL A 16 -5.13 -11.67 -8.67
CA VAL A 16 -5.84 -10.59 -7.96
C VAL A 16 -4.93 -10.07 -6.85
N CYS A 17 -4.60 -8.81 -6.95
CA CYS A 17 -3.75 -8.13 -5.97
C CYS A 17 -4.39 -6.81 -5.59
N GLY A 18 -4.04 -6.32 -4.41
CA GLY A 18 -4.52 -5.04 -3.93
C GLY A 18 -3.38 -4.08 -3.70
N VAL A 19 -3.69 -2.79 -3.72
CA VAL A 19 -2.76 -1.74 -3.31
C VAL A 19 -3.45 -0.94 -2.21
N ALA A 20 -2.76 -0.77 -1.10
CA ALA A 20 -3.27 -0.04 0.04
C ALA A 20 -2.44 1.22 0.24
N PRO A 21 -2.88 2.36 -0.33
CA PRO A 21 -2.10 3.60 -0.22
C PRO A 21 -2.28 4.25 1.15
N GLY A 22 -1.29 5.03 1.54
CA GLY A 22 -1.37 5.87 2.71
C GLY A 22 -1.75 7.30 2.33
N PRO A 23 -1.27 8.30 3.08
CA PRO A 23 -1.59 9.69 2.77
C PRO A 23 -0.85 10.13 1.51
N VAL A 24 -1.60 10.37 0.44
CA VAL A 24 -1.06 10.70 -0.87
C VAL A 24 -1.57 12.07 -1.31
N ALA A 25 -2.88 12.25 -1.38
CA ALA A 25 -3.46 13.53 -1.75
C ALA A 25 -4.16 14.08 -0.51
N VAL A 26 -3.48 15.00 0.17
CA VAL A 26 -4.00 15.51 1.45
C VAL A 26 -4.48 16.94 1.30
N GLU A 27 -5.32 17.38 2.25
CA GLU A 27 -5.83 18.74 2.26
C GLU A 27 -4.69 19.74 2.40
N PRO A 28 -4.80 20.91 1.76
CA PRO A 28 -3.78 21.95 1.94
C PRO A 28 -3.55 22.25 3.41
N GLY A 29 -2.28 22.33 3.79
CA GLY A 29 -1.91 22.61 5.17
C GLY A 29 -1.84 21.37 6.05
N GLN A 30 -2.17 20.21 5.52
CA GLN A 30 -2.13 18.96 6.29
C GLN A 30 -0.91 18.12 6.01
N GLU A 31 -0.06 18.55 5.07
CA GLU A 31 1.06 17.72 4.60
C GLU A 31 1.99 17.32 5.73
N GLU A 32 2.36 18.29 6.57
CA GLU A 32 3.30 18.02 7.65
C GLU A 32 2.73 17.06 8.67
N ARG A 33 1.48 17.26 9.03
CA ARG A 33 0.82 16.38 10.00
C ARG A 33 0.66 14.97 9.44
N ARG A 34 0.27 14.87 8.17
CA ARG A 34 0.07 13.56 7.55
C ARG A 34 1.41 12.85 7.33
N ALA A 35 2.45 13.62 7.01
CA ALA A 35 3.78 13.05 6.88
C ALA A 35 4.26 12.44 8.19
N ALA A 36 3.92 13.07 9.31
CA ALA A 36 4.31 12.56 10.63
C ALA A 36 3.63 11.24 10.97
N GLU A 37 2.56 10.88 10.26
CA GLU A 37 1.88 9.60 10.48
C GLU A 37 2.59 8.45 9.78
N THR A 38 3.58 8.72 8.96
CA THR A 38 4.32 7.67 8.26
C THR A 38 5.69 7.49 8.88
N LEU A 39 6.19 6.27 8.80
CA LEU A 39 7.54 5.98 9.32
C LEU A 39 8.62 6.59 8.43
N LEU A 40 8.33 6.78 7.13
CA LEU A 40 9.30 7.36 6.22
C LEU A 40 9.32 8.89 6.24
N GLY A 41 8.39 9.50 6.98
CA GLY A 41 8.45 10.94 7.27
C GLY A 41 7.98 11.84 6.14
N ARG A 42 7.23 11.31 5.18
CA ARG A 42 6.67 12.13 4.11
C ARG A 42 5.34 11.53 3.66
N ILE A 43 4.52 12.36 3.02
CA ILE A 43 3.35 11.84 2.31
C ILE A 43 3.84 11.23 0.99
N GLY A 44 3.05 10.31 0.44
CA GLY A 44 3.34 9.73 -0.85
C GLY A 44 2.91 10.64 -1.98
N SER A 45 3.26 10.24 -3.19
CA SER A 45 2.80 10.90 -4.41
C SER A 45 1.94 9.91 -5.20
N PRO A 46 1.11 10.42 -6.13
CA PRO A 46 0.40 9.51 -7.03
C PRO A 46 1.34 8.56 -7.77
N ASP A 47 2.56 9.00 -8.08
CA ASP A 47 3.53 8.14 -8.75
C ASP A 47 3.97 6.97 -7.87
N ASP A 48 4.05 7.17 -6.55
CA ASP A 48 4.39 6.07 -5.65
C ASP A 48 3.37 4.94 -5.76
N VAL A 49 2.09 5.30 -5.84
CA VAL A 49 1.01 4.32 -5.98
C VAL A 49 1.04 3.70 -7.39
N ALA A 50 1.25 4.52 -8.41
CA ALA A 50 1.28 4.03 -9.78
C ALA A 50 2.41 3.02 -10.01
N GLU A 51 3.57 3.26 -9.41
CA GLU A 51 4.69 2.33 -9.51
C GLU A 51 4.32 0.95 -8.95
N ALA A 52 3.60 0.94 -7.83
CA ALA A 52 3.17 -0.32 -7.24
C ALA A 52 2.19 -1.06 -8.14
N VAL A 53 1.26 -0.34 -8.75
CA VAL A 53 0.29 -0.94 -9.67
C VAL A 53 0.99 -1.55 -10.87
N VAL A 54 1.93 -0.80 -11.46
CA VAL A 54 2.68 -1.28 -12.62
C VAL A 54 3.50 -2.53 -12.26
N PHE A 55 4.14 -2.51 -11.10
CA PHE A 55 4.89 -3.68 -10.63
C PHE A 55 3.98 -4.90 -10.55
N LEU A 56 2.84 -4.75 -9.89
CA LEU A 56 1.93 -5.88 -9.69
C LEU A 56 1.34 -6.38 -11.01
N ALA A 57 1.10 -5.47 -11.94
CA ALA A 57 0.54 -5.85 -13.25
C ALA A 57 1.48 -6.78 -14.01
N GLY A 58 2.79 -6.62 -13.83
CA GLY A 58 3.78 -7.46 -14.48
C GLY A 58 4.33 -8.60 -13.65
N ALA A 59 3.90 -8.72 -12.41
CA ALA A 59 4.47 -9.72 -11.50
C ALA A 59 3.69 -11.03 -11.59
N ASP A 60 4.04 -11.87 -12.54
CA ASP A 60 3.28 -13.05 -12.91
C ASP A 60 3.12 -14.08 -11.80
N PHE A 61 4.00 -14.08 -10.84
CA PHE A 61 3.97 -15.07 -9.77
C PHE A 61 3.45 -14.50 -8.46
N VAL A 62 2.74 -13.35 -8.50
CA VAL A 62 2.19 -12.68 -7.33
C VAL A 62 0.68 -12.64 -7.44
N THR A 63 0.00 -13.21 -6.47
CA THR A 63 -1.46 -13.12 -6.37
C THR A 63 -1.86 -13.24 -4.90
N GLY A 64 -3.04 -12.72 -4.57
CA GLY A 64 -3.61 -12.88 -3.24
C GLY A 64 -3.01 -11.98 -2.17
N THR A 65 -2.24 -10.98 -2.55
CA THR A 65 -1.59 -10.10 -1.60
C THR A 65 -2.02 -8.65 -1.82
N SER A 66 -1.88 -7.86 -0.76
CA SER A 66 -2.04 -6.42 -0.84
C SER A 66 -0.70 -5.78 -0.52
N LEU A 67 -0.29 -4.84 -1.36
CA LEU A 67 0.96 -4.13 -1.19
C LEU A 67 0.67 -2.79 -0.51
N PHE A 68 1.24 -2.58 0.66
CA PHE A 68 1.09 -1.32 1.36
C PHE A 68 2.05 -0.30 0.75
N VAL A 69 1.49 0.82 0.28
CA VAL A 69 2.26 1.93 -0.28
C VAL A 69 1.96 3.16 0.58
N ASP A 70 2.38 3.11 1.83
CA ASP A 70 1.93 4.06 2.84
C ASP A 70 3.05 4.59 3.72
N GLY A 71 4.29 4.39 3.30
CA GLY A 71 5.42 4.86 4.09
C GLY A 71 5.52 4.25 5.47
N GLY A 72 4.91 3.09 5.66
CA GLY A 72 4.92 2.40 6.94
C GLY A 72 3.81 2.83 7.88
N ARG A 73 2.84 3.60 7.42
CA ARG A 73 1.76 4.08 8.28
C ARG A 73 1.02 2.94 8.98
N HIS A 74 0.83 1.83 8.28
CA HIS A 74 0.11 0.68 8.87
C HIS A 74 0.83 0.08 10.08
N LEU A 75 2.08 0.43 10.29
CA LEU A 75 2.87 -0.06 11.42
C LEU A 75 2.86 0.91 12.60
N GLN A 76 2.31 2.11 12.43
CA GLN A 76 2.33 3.13 13.47
C GLN A 76 1.51 2.74 14.70
N SER A 77 0.50 1.90 14.52
CA SER A 77 -0.32 1.45 15.64
C SER A 77 0.34 0.35 16.46
N MET A 78 1.46 -0.17 15.99
CA MET A 78 2.19 -1.19 16.73
C MET A 78 2.99 -0.54 17.83
N SER A 79 3.36 -1.33 18.84
CA SER A 79 4.17 -0.84 19.92
C SER A 79 5.40 -0.11 19.41
N ALA A 80 5.71 1.03 20.00
CA ALA A 80 6.84 1.84 19.59
C ALA A 80 8.18 1.23 19.96
N ARG A 81 8.20 -0.03 20.29
CA ARG A 81 9.41 -0.68 20.71
C ARG A 81 10.37 -0.78 19.53
N ARG A 82 11.53 -0.22 19.70
CA ARG A 82 12.56 -0.29 18.69
C ARG A 82 13.69 -1.17 19.17
N PRO A 83 14.27 -1.93 18.26
CA PRO A 83 15.44 -2.72 18.60
C PRO A 83 16.59 -1.83 19.05
#